data_2d1fe5e2758ab58614e7e669060f4211
#
_entry.id   2d1fe5e2758ab58614e7e669060f4211
#
_cell.length_a   1.000
_cell.length_b   1.000
_cell.length_c   1.000
_cell.angle_alpha   90.00
_cell.angle_beta   90.00
_cell.angle_gamma   90.00
#
_symmetry.space_group_name_H-M   'P 1'
#
loop_
_entity.id
_entity.type
_entity.pdbx_description
1 polymer ?
#
loop_
_entity_poly.entity_id
_entity_poly.type
_entity_poly.pdbx_seq_one_letter_code
_entity_poly.pdbx_strand_id
1 'polypeptide(L)'
;MVIDMADYKGAKCISCGQVFKDGDDIVVCPECGTPYHRECYEKEEKCINTELHANGGSWHSDVKAADGYVHTGDGKVICPVCGGENDERAPFCTRCGHPLGIASQVKDEEYSRPGTDPDDMTGNLSGSDLAAFMINYSDPLCGYDPNEKFGDTRVCEMADYIGSNTQYYLPVFKHFKLTGRKLSFNLAAMVAPELYFANRKMLLPAIFCLFMRFFLNIPDYIAMGASKTVYLGFLSDIASRFDTMSVAFQILSAMFSVLSIAFMMGTCCLANWLYYRKVLKAVPKIRKNTPPQYLRNTLSSKGGTSPLAMSLMIVLVVGIVFGFSAYFTAVSAG
;
A
#
# COMPACT_ATOMS: atom_id res chain seq x y z
N MET A 1 3.93 18.30 -44.04
CA MET A 1 4.18 17.67 -42.73
C MET A 1 4.43 16.20 -43.03
N VAL A 2 5.66 15.71 -42.90
CA VAL A 2 5.98 14.30 -43.11
C VAL A 2 5.47 13.58 -41.88
N ILE A 3 4.43 12.76 -42.02
CA ILE A 3 3.85 11.94 -40.95
C ILE A 3 4.75 10.73 -40.84
N ASP A 4 5.28 10.45 -39.65
CA ASP A 4 6.11 9.29 -39.40
C ASP A 4 5.23 8.04 -39.47
N MET A 5 5.55 7.14 -40.44
CA MET A 5 4.79 5.91 -40.71
C MET A 5 4.79 4.93 -39.55
N ALA A 6 5.67 5.10 -38.53
CA ALA A 6 5.77 4.23 -37.40
C ALA A 6 4.50 4.24 -36.50
N ASP A 7 3.75 5.35 -36.49
CA ASP A 7 2.59 5.54 -35.61
C ASP A 7 1.33 4.82 -36.11
N TYR A 8 1.25 4.37 -37.35
CA TYR A 8 0.05 3.78 -37.93
C TYR A 8 0.22 2.31 -38.35
N LYS A 9 1.42 1.76 -38.15
CA LYS A 9 1.71 0.36 -38.47
C LYS A 9 0.82 -0.60 -37.71
N GLY A 10 0.04 -1.39 -38.41
CA GLY A 10 -0.90 -2.35 -37.81
C GLY A 10 -2.29 -1.79 -37.51
N ALA A 11 -2.51 -0.47 -37.61
CA ALA A 11 -3.86 0.09 -37.57
C ALA A 11 -4.62 -0.22 -38.85
N LYS A 12 -5.95 -0.05 -38.84
CA LYS A 12 -6.81 -0.34 -39.98
C LYS A 12 -7.37 0.96 -40.55
N CYS A 13 -7.37 1.05 -41.88
CA CYS A 13 -8.12 2.08 -42.54
C CYS A 13 -9.63 1.89 -42.29
N ILE A 14 -10.30 2.92 -41.73
CA ILE A 14 -11.72 2.82 -41.37
C ILE A 14 -12.63 2.67 -42.61
N SER A 15 -12.22 3.12 -43.80
CA SER A 15 -12.99 2.99 -45.03
C SER A 15 -12.92 1.59 -45.62
N CYS A 16 -11.71 1.01 -45.81
CA CYS A 16 -11.57 -0.28 -46.46
C CYS A 16 -11.33 -1.45 -45.50
N GLY A 17 -11.08 -1.19 -44.20
CA GLY A 17 -10.80 -2.20 -43.19
C GLY A 17 -9.44 -2.88 -43.31
N GLN A 18 -8.61 -2.53 -44.30
CA GLN A 18 -7.28 -3.12 -44.44
C GLN A 18 -6.29 -2.51 -43.46
N VAL A 19 -5.34 -3.36 -43.03
CA VAL A 19 -4.24 -2.95 -42.14
C VAL A 19 -3.20 -2.18 -42.92
N PHE A 20 -2.72 -1.08 -42.39
CA PHE A 20 -1.64 -0.30 -42.99
C PHE A 20 -0.33 -1.10 -43.01
N LYS A 21 0.34 -1.11 -44.14
CA LYS A 21 1.61 -1.78 -44.42
C LYS A 21 2.72 -0.77 -44.67
N ASP A 22 3.97 -1.23 -44.51
CA ASP A 22 5.12 -0.41 -44.84
C ASP A 22 5.06 0.00 -46.31
N GLY A 23 5.08 1.32 -46.57
CA GLY A 23 4.99 1.91 -47.92
C GLY A 23 3.60 2.38 -48.35
N ASP A 24 2.54 2.16 -47.54
CA ASP A 24 1.20 2.69 -47.81
C ASP A 24 1.22 4.24 -47.69
N ASP A 25 0.51 4.89 -48.62
CA ASP A 25 0.32 6.36 -48.55
C ASP A 25 -0.86 6.66 -47.63
N ILE A 26 -0.56 7.16 -46.44
CA ILE A 26 -1.51 7.42 -45.37
C ILE A 26 -1.79 8.91 -45.25
N VAL A 27 -3.08 9.25 -45.15
CA VAL A 27 -3.55 10.57 -44.79
C VAL A 27 -4.38 10.48 -43.48
N VAL A 28 -4.38 11.55 -42.70
CA VAL A 28 -5.15 11.63 -41.47
C VAL A 28 -6.19 12.74 -41.54
N CYS A 29 -7.33 12.52 -40.96
CA CYS A 29 -8.35 13.56 -40.83
C CYS A 29 -7.78 14.73 -39.98
N PRO A 30 -7.86 15.98 -40.48
CA PRO A 30 -7.32 17.14 -39.76
C PRO A 30 -8.06 17.48 -38.46
N GLU A 31 -9.30 17.02 -38.28
CA GLU A 31 -10.13 17.30 -37.11
C GLU A 31 -9.96 16.25 -36.02
N CYS A 32 -10.02 14.94 -36.36
CA CYS A 32 -10.00 13.88 -35.37
C CYS A 32 -8.77 12.95 -35.44
N GLY A 33 -7.86 13.14 -36.41
CA GLY A 33 -6.66 12.33 -36.57
C GLY A 33 -6.87 10.92 -37.11
N THR A 34 -8.09 10.51 -37.50
CA THR A 34 -8.38 9.16 -38.02
C THR A 34 -7.59 8.89 -39.30
N PRO A 35 -6.80 7.78 -39.40
CA PRO A 35 -5.96 7.48 -40.54
C PRO A 35 -6.75 6.75 -41.65
N TYR A 36 -6.36 7.04 -42.89
CA TYR A 36 -6.90 6.46 -44.13
C TYR A 36 -5.76 6.18 -45.11
N HIS A 37 -5.93 5.20 -46.01
CA HIS A 37 -5.18 5.23 -47.24
C HIS A 37 -5.62 6.45 -48.03
N ARG A 38 -4.69 7.12 -48.72
CA ARG A 38 -5.00 8.34 -49.49
C ARG A 38 -6.15 8.13 -50.46
N GLU A 39 -6.10 7.05 -51.24
CA GLU A 39 -7.15 6.68 -52.19
C GLU A 39 -8.53 6.48 -51.52
N CYS A 40 -8.54 5.93 -50.29
CA CYS A 40 -9.77 5.77 -49.54
C CYS A 40 -10.35 7.11 -49.06
N TYR A 41 -9.47 8.03 -48.58
CA TYR A 41 -9.91 9.35 -48.13
C TYR A 41 -10.43 10.20 -49.26
N GLU A 42 -9.77 10.15 -50.46
CA GLU A 42 -10.22 10.82 -51.65
C GLU A 42 -11.57 10.29 -52.17
N LYS A 43 -11.81 8.99 -52.04
CA LYS A 43 -13.08 8.35 -52.40
C LYS A 43 -14.23 8.74 -51.50
N GLU A 44 -13.97 8.89 -50.20
CA GLU A 44 -15.01 9.25 -49.18
C GLU A 44 -15.26 10.78 -49.18
N GLU A 45 -14.35 11.61 -49.76
CA GLU A 45 -14.37 13.09 -49.81
C GLU A 45 -14.41 13.76 -48.43
N LYS A 46 -14.67 13.02 -47.38
CA LYS A 46 -14.77 13.46 -45.96
C LYS A 46 -14.46 12.34 -45.00
N CYS A 47 -14.13 12.70 -43.75
CA CYS A 47 -13.98 11.72 -42.68
C CYS A 47 -15.30 11.05 -42.35
N ILE A 48 -15.33 9.70 -42.34
CA ILE A 48 -16.51 8.90 -42.00
C ILE A 48 -16.61 8.60 -40.51
N ASN A 49 -15.60 8.98 -39.69
CA ASN A 49 -15.63 8.80 -38.27
C ASN A 49 -16.41 9.94 -37.58
N THR A 50 -17.73 9.95 -37.81
CA THR A 50 -18.63 11.00 -37.30
C THR A 50 -18.78 11.03 -35.80
N GLU A 51 -18.57 9.90 -35.12
CA GLU A 51 -18.65 9.82 -33.66
C GLU A 51 -17.55 10.62 -32.97
N LEU A 52 -16.32 10.54 -33.47
CA LEU A 52 -15.19 11.33 -32.93
C LEU A 52 -15.40 12.83 -33.17
N HIS A 53 -15.94 13.21 -34.33
CA HIS A 53 -16.24 14.62 -34.65
C HIS A 53 -17.34 15.17 -33.72
N ALA A 54 -18.41 14.39 -33.50
CA ALA A 54 -19.53 14.81 -32.64
C ALA A 54 -19.12 15.02 -31.17
N ASN A 55 -18.14 14.24 -30.69
CA ASN A 55 -17.66 14.27 -29.32
C ASN A 55 -16.38 15.12 -29.11
N GLY A 56 -15.87 15.74 -30.15
CA GLY A 56 -14.59 16.47 -30.09
C GLY A 56 -13.40 15.58 -29.72
N GLY A 57 -13.51 14.27 -30.01
CA GLY A 57 -12.50 13.26 -29.69
C GLY A 57 -11.37 13.21 -30.73
N SER A 58 -10.23 12.66 -30.33
CA SER A 58 -9.12 12.34 -31.23
C SER A 58 -9.03 10.82 -31.42
N TRP A 59 -8.64 10.42 -32.64
CA TRP A 59 -8.39 9.02 -32.95
C TRP A 59 -7.13 8.54 -32.24
N HIS A 60 -7.23 7.38 -31.62
CA HIS A 60 -6.12 6.66 -31.01
C HIS A 60 -6.04 5.26 -31.60
N SER A 61 -4.82 4.81 -31.85
CA SER A 61 -4.58 3.46 -32.37
C SER A 61 -4.93 2.41 -31.32
N ASP A 62 -5.90 1.55 -31.59
CA ASP A 62 -6.17 0.35 -30.78
C ASP A 62 -5.18 -0.79 -31.07
N VAL A 63 -4.14 -0.49 -31.85
CA VAL A 63 -3.14 -1.49 -32.24
C VAL A 63 -2.25 -1.77 -31.03
N LYS A 64 -2.27 -3.00 -30.58
CA LYS A 64 -1.22 -3.51 -29.71
C LYS A 64 0.09 -3.43 -30.49
N ALA A 65 1.04 -2.63 -30.02
CA ALA A 65 2.39 -2.64 -30.56
C ALA A 65 2.98 -4.06 -30.52
N ALA A 66 4.10 -4.29 -31.17
CA ALA A 66 4.77 -5.59 -31.20
C ALA A 66 5.08 -6.16 -29.79
N ASP A 67 5.10 -5.29 -28.76
CA ASP A 67 5.25 -5.62 -27.34
C ASP A 67 3.92 -5.96 -26.64
N GLY A 68 2.78 -5.87 -27.33
CA GLY A 68 1.45 -6.17 -26.78
C GLY A 68 0.80 -5.05 -25.96
N TYR A 69 1.40 -3.84 -25.94
CA TYR A 69 0.87 -2.67 -25.21
C TYR A 69 0.21 -1.66 -26.16
N VAL A 70 -0.72 -0.89 -25.64
CA VAL A 70 -1.33 0.24 -26.34
C VAL A 70 -0.52 1.50 -25.99
N HIS A 71 0.18 2.06 -26.99
CA HIS A 71 0.90 3.31 -26.88
C HIS A 71 -0.01 4.48 -27.26
N THR A 72 -0.04 5.52 -26.44
CA THR A 72 -0.67 6.78 -26.77
C THR A 72 0.38 7.67 -27.45
N GLY A 73 0.01 8.42 -28.49
CA GLY A 73 0.95 9.23 -29.30
C GLY A 73 1.68 10.36 -28.55
N ASP A 74 1.51 10.47 -27.24
CA ASP A 74 2.15 11.42 -26.33
C ASP A 74 3.28 10.80 -25.48
N GLY A 75 3.80 9.64 -25.86
CA GLY A 75 4.89 8.94 -25.14
C GLY A 75 4.42 8.24 -23.88
N LYS A 76 3.15 7.87 -23.82
CA LYS A 76 2.59 7.07 -22.72
C LYS A 76 2.15 5.69 -23.20
N VAL A 77 2.10 4.74 -22.27
CA VAL A 77 1.63 3.39 -22.49
C VAL A 77 0.43 3.09 -21.58
N ILE A 78 -0.58 2.44 -22.13
CA ILE A 78 -1.76 2.01 -21.36
C ILE A 78 -1.53 0.61 -20.81
N CYS A 79 -1.65 0.48 -19.50
CA CYS A 79 -1.51 -0.82 -18.85
C CYS A 79 -2.64 -1.77 -19.27
N PRO A 80 -2.34 -2.96 -19.79
CA PRO A 80 -3.35 -3.93 -20.26
C PRO A 80 -4.20 -4.51 -19.12
N VAL A 81 -3.74 -4.39 -17.87
CA VAL A 81 -4.42 -4.96 -16.70
C VAL A 81 -5.42 -4.01 -16.08
N CYS A 82 -5.06 -2.71 -15.96
CA CYS A 82 -5.90 -1.75 -15.21
C CYS A 82 -6.30 -0.51 -16.03
N GLY A 83 -5.86 -0.41 -17.29
CA GLY A 83 -6.14 0.75 -18.14
C GLY A 83 -5.47 2.06 -17.68
N GLY A 84 -4.52 2.00 -16.73
CA GLY A 84 -3.80 3.17 -16.25
C GLY A 84 -2.76 3.65 -17.27
N GLU A 85 -2.69 4.97 -17.50
CA GLU A 85 -1.65 5.59 -18.31
C GLU A 85 -0.32 5.61 -17.55
N ASN A 86 0.77 5.30 -18.23
CA ASN A 86 2.12 5.29 -17.69
C ASN A 86 3.08 5.92 -18.69
N ASP A 87 4.23 6.37 -18.22
CA ASP A 87 5.33 6.75 -19.09
C ASP A 87 5.80 5.53 -19.89
N GLU A 88 6.16 5.70 -21.16
CA GLU A 88 6.62 4.62 -22.04
C GLU A 88 7.86 3.90 -21.50
N ARG A 89 8.67 4.60 -20.70
CA ARG A 89 9.88 4.05 -20.07
C ARG A 89 9.63 3.47 -18.67
N ALA A 90 8.38 3.53 -18.19
CA ALA A 90 8.06 2.98 -16.88
C ALA A 90 8.20 1.45 -16.89
N PRO A 91 9.05 0.86 -16.03
CA PRO A 91 9.23 -0.59 -15.97
C PRO A 91 7.98 -1.29 -15.42
N PHE A 92 7.18 -0.58 -14.63
CA PHE A 92 5.96 -1.08 -14.01
C PHE A 92 4.85 -0.04 -14.08
N CYS A 93 3.61 -0.52 -14.19
CA CYS A 93 2.44 0.36 -14.11
C CYS A 93 2.36 1.04 -12.75
N THR A 94 2.36 2.37 -12.73
CA THR A 94 2.24 3.18 -11.52
C THR A 94 0.93 2.98 -10.79
N ARG A 95 -0.09 2.45 -11.51
CA ARG A 95 -1.43 2.23 -10.96
C ARG A 95 -1.61 0.86 -10.32
N CYS A 96 -1.11 -0.21 -10.95
CA CYS A 96 -1.37 -1.58 -10.49
C CYS A 96 -0.11 -2.41 -10.30
N GLY A 97 1.08 -1.88 -10.58
CA GLY A 97 2.35 -2.60 -10.47
C GLY A 97 2.59 -3.64 -11.57
N HIS A 98 1.69 -3.74 -12.58
CA HIS A 98 1.92 -4.67 -13.69
C HIS A 98 3.21 -4.29 -14.43
N PRO A 99 4.12 -5.25 -14.71
CA PRO A 99 5.33 -4.99 -15.48
C PRO A 99 4.98 -4.54 -16.89
N LEU A 100 5.65 -3.48 -17.38
CA LEU A 100 5.46 -2.87 -18.68
C LEU A 100 6.74 -3.00 -19.52
N GLY A 101 6.61 -3.10 -20.84
CA GLY A 101 7.75 -3.10 -21.77
C GLY A 101 8.71 -4.26 -21.55
N ILE A 102 10.01 -3.95 -21.42
CA ILE A 102 11.08 -4.95 -21.24
C ILE A 102 10.87 -5.83 -20.01
N ALA A 103 10.31 -5.28 -18.94
CA ALA A 103 10.01 -6.03 -17.73
C ALA A 103 8.93 -7.11 -17.93
N SER A 104 8.07 -6.99 -18.96
CA SER A 104 7.08 -8.01 -19.31
C SER A 104 7.65 -9.15 -20.15
N GLN A 105 8.72 -8.89 -20.91
CA GLN A 105 9.36 -9.90 -21.79
C GLN A 105 10.17 -10.94 -21.00
N VAL A 106 10.53 -10.66 -19.76
CA VAL A 106 11.25 -11.59 -18.86
C VAL A 106 10.35 -12.75 -18.39
N LYS A 107 9.04 -12.74 -18.71
CA LYS A 107 8.08 -13.76 -18.23
C LYS A 107 8.08 -15.09 -18.97
N ASP A 108 8.65 -15.21 -20.16
CA ASP A 108 8.50 -16.40 -21.01
C ASP A 108 9.69 -17.37 -20.96
N GLU A 109 10.79 -17.03 -20.30
CA GLU A 109 11.82 -17.99 -19.93
C GLU A 109 11.69 -18.30 -18.44
N GLU A 110 11.00 -19.41 -18.16
CA GLU A 110 11.07 -20.20 -16.92
C GLU A 110 11.73 -19.45 -15.74
N TYR A 111 10.97 -18.53 -15.13
CA TYR A 111 11.28 -18.04 -13.80
C TYR A 111 11.04 -19.20 -12.83
N SER A 112 11.95 -20.16 -12.88
CA SER A 112 12.18 -21.07 -11.77
C SER A 112 12.56 -20.18 -10.60
N ARG A 113 11.64 -20.00 -9.65
CA ARG A 113 11.96 -19.44 -8.36
C ARG A 113 13.29 -20.05 -7.93
N PRO A 114 14.30 -19.25 -7.56
CA PRO A 114 15.38 -19.76 -6.75
C PRO A 114 14.70 -20.38 -5.53
N GLY A 115 14.95 -21.67 -5.33
CA GLY A 115 14.33 -22.41 -4.25
C GLY A 115 14.57 -21.67 -2.95
N THR A 116 13.50 -21.26 -2.30
CA THR A 116 13.54 -20.75 -0.95
C THR A 116 13.67 -21.92 0.01
N ASP A 117 14.80 -22.61 -0.07
CA ASP A 117 15.30 -23.38 1.05
C ASP A 117 15.91 -22.36 2.03
N PRO A 118 15.41 -22.29 3.25
CA PRO A 118 15.93 -21.35 4.26
C PRO A 118 17.42 -21.58 4.59
N ASP A 119 17.98 -22.71 4.18
CA ASP A 119 19.35 -23.10 4.46
C ASP A 119 20.38 -22.74 3.37
N ASP A 120 19.96 -22.19 2.22
CA ASP A 120 20.86 -21.83 1.11
C ASP A 120 21.18 -20.31 1.06
N MET A 121 21.47 -19.72 2.20
CA MET A 121 21.90 -18.31 2.30
C MET A 121 23.40 -18.11 1.99
N THR A 122 24.12 -19.11 1.50
CA THR A 122 25.57 -19.03 1.22
C THR A 122 25.95 -19.09 -0.26
N GLY A 123 24.97 -19.11 -1.17
CA GLY A 123 25.20 -19.07 -2.63
C GLY A 123 25.67 -17.69 -3.10
N ASN A 124 26.78 -17.63 -3.82
CA ASN A 124 27.22 -16.45 -4.57
C ASN A 124 26.09 -15.92 -5.44
N LEU A 125 25.48 -14.81 -5.02
CA LEU A 125 24.48 -14.09 -5.82
C LEU A 125 25.12 -13.64 -7.13
N SER A 126 24.68 -14.19 -8.25
CA SER A 126 25.11 -13.70 -9.56
C SER A 126 24.55 -12.29 -9.80
N GLY A 127 25.17 -11.52 -10.68
CA GLY A 127 24.67 -10.17 -11.01
C GLY A 127 23.23 -10.17 -11.52
N SER A 128 22.78 -11.27 -12.15
CA SER A 128 21.40 -11.50 -12.58
C SER A 128 20.44 -11.68 -11.40
N ASP A 129 20.87 -12.40 -10.35
CA ASP A 129 20.05 -12.63 -9.16
C ASP A 129 19.87 -11.34 -8.33
N LEU A 130 20.94 -10.54 -8.26
CA LEU A 130 20.88 -9.24 -7.61
C LEU A 130 19.97 -8.27 -8.39
N ALA A 131 20.03 -8.27 -9.72
CA ALA A 131 19.14 -7.46 -10.55
C ALA A 131 17.68 -7.91 -10.41
N ALA A 132 17.40 -9.21 -10.41
CA ALA A 132 16.06 -9.77 -10.17
C ALA A 132 15.54 -9.44 -8.76
N PHE A 133 16.40 -9.49 -7.74
CA PHE A 133 16.09 -9.07 -6.38
C PHE A 133 15.75 -7.58 -6.31
N MET A 134 16.55 -6.72 -6.94
CA MET A 134 16.32 -5.27 -6.99
C MET A 134 15.04 -4.91 -7.76
N ILE A 135 14.72 -5.62 -8.85
CA ILE A 135 13.47 -5.45 -9.60
C ILE A 135 12.28 -5.84 -8.73
N ASN A 136 12.34 -6.96 -8.02
CA ASN A 136 11.28 -7.39 -7.12
C ASN A 136 11.09 -6.43 -5.93
N TYR A 137 12.17 -5.83 -5.43
CA TYR A 137 12.11 -4.84 -4.35
C TYR A 137 11.52 -3.50 -4.81
N SER A 138 11.65 -3.17 -6.08
CA SER A 138 11.06 -1.96 -6.69
C SER A 138 9.58 -2.14 -7.06
N ASP A 139 9.11 -3.39 -7.18
CA ASP A 139 7.73 -3.69 -7.50
C ASP A 139 6.82 -3.48 -6.28
N PRO A 140 5.87 -2.51 -6.33
CA PRO A 140 4.95 -2.27 -5.23
C PRO A 140 4.01 -3.46 -4.94
N LEU A 141 3.88 -4.44 -5.84
CA LEU A 141 3.10 -5.65 -5.67
C LEU A 141 3.93 -6.89 -5.32
N CYS A 142 5.26 -6.78 -5.19
CA CYS A 142 6.16 -7.89 -4.84
C CYS A 142 6.06 -9.09 -5.79
N GLY A 143 5.81 -8.87 -7.08
CA GLY A 143 5.62 -9.92 -8.07
C GLY A 143 4.28 -10.67 -7.97
N TYR A 144 3.33 -10.21 -7.16
CA TYR A 144 1.99 -10.83 -7.08
C TYR A 144 1.10 -10.36 -8.22
N ASP A 145 0.22 -11.26 -8.70
CA ASP A 145 -0.79 -10.91 -9.69
C ASP A 145 -1.70 -9.79 -9.14
N PRO A 146 -1.79 -8.64 -9.83
CA PRO A 146 -2.68 -7.54 -9.45
C PRO A 146 -4.13 -7.94 -9.24
N ASN A 147 -4.59 -8.95 -9.99
CA ASN A 147 -5.96 -9.46 -9.97
C ASN A 147 -6.16 -10.62 -9.00
N GLU A 148 -5.09 -11.14 -8.38
CA GLU A 148 -5.23 -12.16 -7.33
C GLU A 148 -6.16 -11.64 -6.23
N LYS A 149 -7.13 -12.49 -5.82
CA LYS A 149 -8.13 -12.11 -4.82
C LYS A 149 -7.80 -12.64 -3.44
N PHE A 150 -7.92 -11.78 -2.45
CA PHE A 150 -7.92 -12.08 -1.02
C PHE A 150 -9.34 -11.85 -0.49
N GLY A 151 -10.15 -12.92 -0.46
CA GLY A 151 -11.58 -12.77 -0.30
C GLY A 151 -12.18 -11.97 -1.45
N ASP A 152 -12.83 -10.83 -1.16
CA ASP A 152 -13.42 -9.94 -2.15
C ASP A 152 -12.51 -8.76 -2.54
N THR A 153 -11.24 -8.77 -2.15
CA THR A 153 -10.27 -7.69 -2.38
C THR A 153 -9.19 -8.13 -3.34
N ARG A 154 -8.90 -7.36 -4.40
CA ARG A 154 -7.79 -7.60 -5.31
C ARG A 154 -6.47 -7.09 -4.71
N VAL A 155 -5.35 -7.72 -5.10
CA VAL A 155 -4.00 -7.31 -4.64
C VAL A 155 -3.69 -5.86 -4.98
N CYS A 156 -4.02 -5.39 -6.19
CA CYS A 156 -3.82 -3.99 -6.58
C CYS A 156 -4.61 -3.01 -5.68
N GLU A 157 -5.87 -3.32 -5.37
CA GLU A 157 -6.69 -2.49 -4.48
C GLU A 157 -6.16 -2.51 -3.03
N MET A 158 -5.63 -3.66 -2.61
CA MET A 158 -5.00 -3.82 -1.30
C MET A 158 -3.73 -2.99 -1.21
N ALA A 159 -2.88 -3.01 -2.25
CA ALA A 159 -1.67 -2.21 -2.32
C ALA A 159 -1.98 -0.70 -2.30
N ASP A 160 -2.98 -0.25 -3.07
CA ASP A 160 -3.44 1.14 -3.06
C ASP A 160 -3.93 1.58 -1.67
N TYR A 161 -4.61 0.67 -0.93
CA TYR A 161 -5.07 0.95 0.43
C TYR A 161 -3.95 0.94 1.47
N ILE A 162 -2.97 0.03 1.36
CA ILE A 162 -1.81 -0.05 2.27
C ILE A 162 -0.92 1.18 2.10
N GLY A 163 -0.71 1.62 0.85
CA GLY A 163 0.16 2.74 0.49
C GLY A 163 1.64 2.42 0.73
N SER A 164 2.19 2.88 1.85
CA SER A 164 3.58 2.61 2.20
C SER A 164 3.79 1.21 2.80
N ASN A 165 4.97 0.61 2.54
CA ASN A 165 5.41 -0.70 3.04
C ASN A 165 4.58 -1.88 2.50
N THR A 166 4.12 -1.81 1.25
CA THR A 166 3.44 -2.92 0.58
C THR A 166 4.31 -4.17 0.55
N GLN A 167 5.64 -4.02 0.32
CA GLN A 167 6.61 -5.11 0.32
C GLN A 167 6.66 -5.90 1.64
N TYR A 168 6.33 -5.27 2.76
CA TYR A 168 6.21 -5.95 4.05
C TYR A 168 4.84 -6.60 4.23
N TYR A 169 3.76 -5.86 3.92
CA TYR A 169 2.41 -6.33 4.26
C TYR A 169 1.85 -7.37 3.28
N LEU A 170 2.11 -7.25 1.98
CA LEU A 170 1.55 -8.19 1.00
C LEU A 170 2.03 -9.64 1.23
N PRO A 171 3.33 -9.91 1.44
CA PRO A 171 3.79 -11.25 1.78
C PRO A 171 3.19 -11.79 3.07
N VAL A 172 3.09 -10.95 4.12
CA VAL A 172 2.46 -11.33 5.39
C VAL A 172 0.98 -11.67 5.20
N PHE A 173 0.26 -10.87 4.42
CA PHE A 173 -1.16 -11.12 4.12
C PHE A 173 -1.36 -12.39 3.29
N LYS A 174 -0.46 -12.64 2.32
CA LYS A 174 -0.47 -13.89 1.55
C LYS A 174 -0.20 -15.10 2.44
N HIS A 175 0.73 -14.98 3.37
CA HIS A 175 0.97 -16.02 4.38
C HIS A 175 -0.31 -16.32 5.18
N PHE A 176 -1.04 -15.29 5.65
CA PHE A 176 -2.32 -15.50 6.36
C PHE A 176 -3.37 -16.20 5.49
N LYS A 177 -3.47 -15.81 4.21
CA LYS A 177 -4.40 -16.44 3.26
C LYS A 177 -4.07 -17.92 3.04
N LEU A 178 -2.80 -18.25 2.82
CA LEU A 178 -2.37 -19.61 2.47
C LEU A 178 -2.38 -20.57 3.66
N THR A 179 -1.94 -20.10 4.84
CA THR A 179 -1.75 -20.97 6.01
C THR A 179 -2.92 -20.96 6.98
N GLY A 180 -3.81 -19.97 6.88
CA GLY A 180 -4.86 -19.73 7.88
C GLY A 180 -4.33 -19.27 9.26
N ARG A 181 -3.01 -19.17 9.43
CA ARG A 181 -2.39 -18.69 10.68
C ARG A 181 -2.67 -17.19 10.85
N LYS A 182 -2.77 -16.76 12.12
CA LYS A 182 -3.11 -15.38 12.49
C LYS A 182 -1.92 -14.64 13.10
N LEU A 183 -0.81 -15.32 13.29
CA LEU A 183 0.36 -14.82 14.00
C LEU A 183 1.45 -14.41 13.01
N SER A 184 2.03 -13.24 13.24
CA SER A 184 3.21 -12.75 12.54
C SER A 184 3.94 -11.75 13.43
N PHE A 185 5.24 -11.61 13.25
CA PHE A 185 6.04 -10.73 14.08
C PHE A 185 5.94 -9.27 13.61
N ASN A 186 5.70 -8.32 14.55
CA ASN A 186 5.69 -6.89 14.28
C ASN A 186 6.33 -6.12 15.44
N LEU A 187 7.63 -5.78 15.27
CA LEU A 187 8.41 -5.10 16.29
C LEU A 187 7.84 -3.71 16.66
N ALA A 188 7.36 -2.96 15.68
CA ALA A 188 6.77 -1.64 15.94
C ALA A 188 5.53 -1.72 16.84
N ALA A 189 4.70 -2.75 16.63
CA ALA A 189 3.53 -3.00 17.47
C ALA A 189 3.89 -3.62 18.83
N MET A 190 5.07 -4.21 18.99
CA MET A 190 5.58 -4.66 20.27
C MET A 190 5.98 -3.47 21.15
N VAL A 191 6.80 -2.56 20.61
CA VAL A 191 7.38 -1.45 21.37
C VAL A 191 6.36 -0.36 21.67
N ALA A 192 5.56 0.03 20.68
CA ALA A 192 4.60 1.13 20.78
C ALA A 192 3.31 0.82 20.02
N PRO A 193 2.48 -0.13 20.54
CA PRO A 193 1.27 -0.57 19.85
C PRO A 193 0.28 0.57 19.62
N GLU A 194 0.14 1.50 20.54
CA GLU A 194 -0.72 2.67 20.42
C GLU A 194 -0.32 3.57 19.25
N LEU A 195 0.98 3.78 19.03
CA LEU A 195 1.50 4.57 17.92
C LEU A 195 1.36 3.81 16.58
N TYR A 196 1.64 2.50 16.60
CA TYR A 196 1.48 1.65 15.43
C TYR A 196 0.03 1.68 14.92
N PHE A 197 -0.95 1.44 15.80
CA PHE A 197 -2.36 1.44 15.41
C PHE A 197 -2.87 2.82 15.04
N ALA A 198 -2.44 3.88 15.72
CA ALA A 198 -2.78 5.26 15.35
C ALA A 198 -2.27 5.60 13.96
N ASN A 199 -1.00 5.28 13.65
CA ASN A 199 -0.39 5.49 12.35
C ASN A 199 -1.14 4.74 11.23
N ARG A 200 -1.67 3.55 11.50
CA ARG A 200 -2.50 2.75 10.57
C ARG A 200 -3.99 3.12 10.59
N LYS A 201 -4.34 4.30 11.15
CA LYS A 201 -5.73 4.80 11.25
C LYS A 201 -6.67 3.83 11.96
N MET A 202 -6.18 3.13 12.98
CA MET A 202 -6.92 2.17 13.81
C MET A 202 -7.09 2.73 15.23
N LEU A 203 -7.91 3.78 15.37
CA LEU A 203 -8.00 4.55 16.62
C LEU A 203 -8.51 3.72 17.81
N LEU A 204 -9.51 2.85 17.63
CA LEU A 204 -10.03 2.02 18.73
C LEU A 204 -8.96 1.08 19.30
N PRO A 205 -8.23 0.27 18.49
CA PRO A 205 -7.10 -0.49 18.99
C PRO A 205 -5.99 0.37 19.61
N ALA A 206 -5.72 1.56 19.04
CA ALA A 206 -4.71 2.46 19.58
C ALA A 206 -5.06 2.94 21.01
N ILE A 207 -6.29 3.41 21.21
CA ILE A 207 -6.79 3.85 22.52
C ILE A 207 -6.82 2.68 23.51
N PHE A 208 -7.24 1.50 23.07
CA PHE A 208 -7.23 0.31 23.90
C PHE A 208 -5.82 -0.07 24.36
N CYS A 209 -4.84 -0.05 23.45
CA CYS A 209 -3.44 -0.31 23.81
C CYS A 209 -2.87 0.74 24.76
N LEU A 210 -3.22 2.01 24.56
CA LEU A 210 -2.84 3.08 25.45
C LEU A 210 -3.40 2.85 26.87
N PHE A 211 -4.70 2.55 26.97
CA PHE A 211 -5.34 2.24 28.25
C PHE A 211 -4.67 1.04 28.93
N MET A 212 -4.45 -0.06 28.20
CA MET A 212 -3.81 -1.26 28.75
C MET A 212 -2.38 -1.00 29.20
N ARG A 213 -1.62 -0.18 28.48
CA ARG A 213 -0.28 0.24 28.88
C ARG A 213 -0.29 0.91 30.25
N PHE A 214 -1.18 1.87 30.45
CA PHE A 214 -1.29 2.55 31.76
C PHE A 214 -1.83 1.62 32.84
N PHE A 215 -2.87 0.87 32.55
CA PHE A 215 -3.50 -0.05 33.50
C PHE A 215 -2.55 -1.13 34.02
N LEU A 216 -1.81 -1.79 33.13
CA LEU A 216 -0.90 -2.86 33.49
C LEU A 216 0.36 -2.39 34.22
N ASN A 217 0.68 -1.10 34.15
CA ASN A 217 1.84 -0.53 34.87
C ASN A 217 1.44 0.27 36.11
N ILE A 218 0.18 0.21 36.56
CA ILE A 218 -0.27 0.90 37.79
C ILE A 218 0.60 0.56 39.02
N PRO A 219 0.91 -0.74 39.33
CA PRO A 219 1.73 -1.04 40.48
C PRO A 219 3.14 -0.44 40.41
N ASP A 220 3.72 -0.41 39.20
CA ASP A 220 5.06 0.18 39.00
C ASP A 220 5.05 1.70 39.21
N TYR A 221 3.99 2.39 38.79
CA TYR A 221 3.82 3.82 39.06
C TYR A 221 3.66 4.12 40.56
N ILE A 222 2.92 3.26 41.29
CA ILE A 222 2.80 3.36 42.73
C ILE A 222 4.17 3.15 43.41
N ALA A 223 4.93 2.12 43.01
CA ALA A 223 6.26 1.86 43.54
C ALA A 223 7.24 3.00 43.25
N MET A 224 7.17 3.63 42.04
CA MET A 224 7.96 4.81 41.69
C MET A 224 7.60 6.02 42.58
N GLY A 225 6.32 6.23 42.87
CA GLY A 225 5.88 7.27 43.79
C GLY A 225 6.40 7.08 45.20
N ALA A 226 6.46 5.84 45.70
CA ALA A 226 7.00 5.51 47.02
C ALA A 226 8.52 5.72 47.09
N SER A 227 9.25 5.50 46.02
CA SER A 227 10.73 5.64 46.00
C SER A 227 11.21 7.11 45.94
N LYS A 228 10.29 8.05 45.77
CA LYS A 228 10.59 9.49 45.61
C LYS A 228 11.59 9.83 44.49
N THR A 229 11.86 8.90 43.61
CA THR A 229 12.79 9.07 42.48
C THR A 229 12.21 9.93 41.35
N VAL A 230 10.89 10.08 41.30
CA VAL A 230 10.19 10.98 40.38
C VAL A 230 9.28 11.89 41.20
N TYR A 231 9.45 13.20 41.09
CA TYR A 231 8.59 14.22 41.75
C TYR A 231 7.19 14.21 41.07
N LEU A 232 6.41 13.21 41.37
CA LEU A 232 4.99 13.15 41.06
C LEU A 232 4.25 13.15 42.41
N GLY A 233 4.02 14.32 42.98
CA GLY A 233 3.49 14.47 44.34
C GLY A 233 2.24 13.63 44.64
N PHE A 234 1.33 13.49 43.64
CA PHE A 234 0.14 12.68 43.82
C PHE A 234 0.43 11.15 43.87
N LEU A 235 1.46 10.67 43.16
CA LEU A 235 1.86 9.26 43.25
C LEU A 235 2.45 8.99 44.64
N SER A 236 3.12 9.94 45.27
CA SER A 236 3.61 9.76 46.64
C SER A 236 2.46 9.68 47.65
N ASP A 237 1.38 10.46 47.46
CA ASP A 237 0.20 10.40 48.33
C ASP A 237 -0.58 9.08 48.15
N ILE A 238 -0.73 8.61 46.92
CA ILE A 238 -1.31 7.31 46.67
C ILE A 238 -0.40 6.24 47.20
N ALA A 239 0.90 6.30 46.96
CA ALA A 239 1.88 5.32 47.38
C ALA A 239 1.96 5.21 48.92
N SER A 240 1.76 6.31 49.63
CA SER A 240 1.73 6.33 51.11
C SER A 240 0.60 5.48 51.73
N ARG A 241 -0.45 5.20 50.92
CA ARG A 241 -1.58 4.35 51.31
C ARG A 241 -1.34 2.85 51.10
N PHE A 242 -0.26 2.51 50.40
CA PHE A 242 0.11 1.13 50.11
C PHE A 242 1.45 0.80 50.73
N ASP A 243 1.53 -0.33 51.39
CA ASP A 243 2.81 -0.90 51.82
C ASP A 243 3.49 -1.56 50.64
N THR A 244 4.26 -0.79 49.90
CA THR A 244 4.99 -1.25 48.70
C THR A 244 6.10 -2.24 49.01
N MET A 245 6.49 -2.37 50.31
CA MET A 245 7.48 -3.33 50.77
C MET A 245 6.82 -4.66 51.16
N SER A 246 5.50 -4.71 51.26
CA SER A 246 4.81 -5.96 51.59
C SER A 246 4.99 -7.01 50.51
N VAL A 247 5.12 -8.28 50.93
CA VAL A 247 5.22 -9.41 50.00
C VAL A 247 4.02 -9.49 49.05
N ALA A 248 2.83 -9.16 49.57
CA ALA A 248 1.60 -9.14 48.78
C ALA A 248 1.66 -8.12 47.62
N PHE A 249 2.15 -6.90 47.89
CA PHE A 249 2.31 -5.88 46.85
C PHE A 249 3.35 -6.28 45.81
N GLN A 250 4.49 -6.86 46.22
CA GLN A 250 5.53 -7.33 45.32
C GLN A 250 5.04 -8.45 44.40
N ILE A 251 4.26 -9.40 44.92
CA ILE A 251 3.65 -10.44 44.12
C ILE A 251 2.67 -9.83 43.12
N LEU A 252 1.82 -8.89 43.55
CA LEU A 252 0.88 -8.22 42.67
C LEU A 252 1.60 -7.47 41.53
N SER A 253 2.65 -6.71 41.87
CA SER A 253 3.45 -5.98 40.86
C SER A 253 4.11 -6.95 39.86
N ALA A 254 4.69 -8.06 40.33
CA ALA A 254 5.25 -9.09 39.46
C ALA A 254 4.20 -9.71 38.54
N MET A 255 2.99 -9.99 39.02
CA MET A 255 1.88 -10.48 38.18
C MET A 255 1.50 -9.46 37.07
N PHE A 256 1.38 -8.19 37.41
CA PHE A 256 1.06 -7.14 36.44
C PHE A 256 2.18 -6.98 35.41
N SER A 257 3.45 -7.06 35.82
CA SER A 257 4.60 -7.01 34.90
C SER A 257 4.59 -8.18 33.91
N VAL A 258 4.30 -9.41 34.38
CA VAL A 258 4.13 -10.58 33.51
C VAL A 258 2.99 -10.38 32.52
N LEU A 259 1.84 -9.86 32.97
CA LEU A 259 0.70 -9.55 32.09
C LEU A 259 1.04 -8.46 31.07
N SER A 260 1.83 -7.45 31.46
CA SER A 260 2.31 -6.38 30.54
C SER A 260 3.19 -6.96 29.43
N ILE A 261 4.13 -7.84 29.78
CA ILE A 261 4.97 -8.53 28.79
C ILE A 261 4.11 -9.41 27.88
N ALA A 262 3.18 -10.18 28.43
CA ALA A 262 2.27 -11.02 27.66
C ALA A 262 1.39 -10.17 26.68
N PHE A 263 0.92 -9.01 27.13
CA PHE A 263 0.18 -8.07 26.30
C PHE A 263 1.04 -7.53 25.15
N MET A 264 2.29 -7.12 25.42
CA MET A 264 3.23 -6.67 24.39
C MET A 264 3.52 -7.76 23.35
N MET A 265 3.73 -9.00 23.80
CA MET A 265 3.91 -10.14 22.89
C MET A 265 2.64 -10.43 22.08
N GLY A 266 1.48 -10.35 22.71
CA GLY A 266 0.19 -10.49 22.03
C GLY A 266 -0.02 -9.44 20.93
N THR A 267 0.27 -8.18 21.21
CA THR A 267 0.19 -7.10 20.22
C THR A 267 1.21 -7.28 19.10
N CYS A 268 2.45 -7.69 19.42
CA CYS A 268 3.47 -8.05 18.46
C CYS A 268 2.96 -9.10 17.44
N CYS A 269 2.35 -10.14 17.94
CA CYS A 269 1.93 -11.29 17.13
C CYS A 269 0.64 -11.03 16.33
N LEU A 270 -0.28 -10.22 16.85
CA LEU A 270 -1.63 -10.06 16.30
C LEU A 270 -1.82 -8.79 15.48
N ALA A 271 -0.93 -7.80 15.59
CA ALA A 271 -1.11 -6.49 14.96
C ALA A 271 -1.30 -6.55 13.45
N ASN A 272 -0.48 -7.32 12.74
CA ASN A 272 -0.58 -7.48 11.29
C ASN A 272 -1.89 -8.17 10.88
N TRP A 273 -2.35 -9.14 11.65
CA TRP A 273 -3.62 -9.81 11.39
C TRP A 273 -4.82 -8.88 11.60
N LEU A 274 -4.79 -8.04 12.63
CA LEU A 274 -5.82 -7.02 12.84
C LEU A 274 -5.85 -6.01 11.69
N TYR A 275 -4.67 -5.61 11.21
CA TYR A 275 -4.56 -4.74 10.05
C TYR A 275 -5.06 -5.42 8.77
N TYR A 276 -4.69 -6.67 8.52
CA TYR A 276 -5.21 -7.48 7.41
C TYR A 276 -6.74 -7.55 7.41
N ARG A 277 -7.36 -7.85 8.56
CA ARG A 277 -8.82 -7.85 8.69
C ARG A 277 -9.45 -6.50 8.40
N LYS A 278 -8.80 -5.41 8.81
CA LYS A 278 -9.25 -4.05 8.48
C LYS A 278 -9.24 -3.83 6.98
N VAL A 279 -8.16 -4.18 6.29
CA VAL A 279 -8.01 -4.02 4.82
C VAL A 279 -9.10 -4.78 4.10
N LEU A 280 -9.30 -6.07 4.43
CA LEU A 280 -10.34 -6.91 3.81
C LEU A 280 -11.78 -6.40 4.03
N LYS A 281 -12.03 -5.65 5.09
CA LYS A 281 -13.36 -5.04 5.34
C LYS A 281 -13.50 -3.66 4.69
N ALA A 282 -12.44 -2.87 4.69
CA ALA A 282 -12.48 -1.49 4.23
C ALA A 282 -12.50 -1.39 2.70
N VAL A 283 -11.68 -2.16 2.00
CA VAL A 283 -11.53 -2.07 0.54
C VAL A 283 -12.84 -2.36 -0.20
N PRO A 284 -13.54 -3.48 0.04
CA PRO A 284 -14.82 -3.73 -0.63
C PRO A 284 -15.89 -2.67 -0.31
N LYS A 285 -15.92 -2.17 0.92
CA LYS A 285 -16.85 -1.10 1.32
C LYS A 285 -16.56 0.20 0.56
N ILE A 286 -15.29 0.57 0.40
CA ILE A 286 -14.88 1.76 -0.36
C ILE A 286 -15.22 1.58 -1.83
N ARG A 287 -14.90 0.41 -2.42
CA ARG A 287 -15.20 0.09 -3.82
C ARG A 287 -16.69 0.21 -4.14
N LYS A 288 -17.55 -0.30 -3.26
CA LYS A 288 -19.02 -0.22 -3.44
C LYS A 288 -19.55 1.22 -3.49
N ASN A 289 -18.90 2.13 -2.76
CA ASN A 289 -19.38 3.51 -2.56
C ASN A 289 -18.58 4.55 -3.38
N THR A 290 -17.68 4.11 -4.27
CA THR A 290 -16.80 5.03 -5.01
C THR A 290 -16.82 4.68 -6.50
N PRO A 291 -17.04 5.65 -7.39
CA PRO A 291 -16.93 5.44 -8.83
C PRO A 291 -15.52 4.92 -9.19
N PRO A 292 -15.39 4.03 -10.21
CA PRO A 292 -14.12 3.39 -10.56
C PRO A 292 -12.96 4.36 -10.81
N GLN A 293 -13.22 5.50 -11.45
CA GLN A 293 -12.23 6.53 -11.76
C GLN A 293 -11.61 7.19 -10.52
N TYR A 294 -12.32 7.24 -9.39
CA TYR A 294 -11.85 7.82 -8.13
C TYR A 294 -11.40 6.77 -7.12
N LEU A 295 -11.53 5.47 -7.44
CA LEU A 295 -11.32 4.38 -6.49
C LEU A 295 -9.92 4.40 -5.90
N ARG A 296 -8.88 4.51 -6.73
CA ARG A 296 -7.49 4.54 -6.30
C ARG A 296 -7.21 5.69 -5.32
N ASN A 297 -7.59 6.90 -5.70
CA ASN A 297 -7.37 8.09 -4.85
C ASN A 297 -8.12 7.97 -3.52
N THR A 298 -9.34 7.39 -3.54
CA THR A 298 -10.12 7.16 -2.33
C THR A 298 -9.50 6.06 -1.46
N LEU A 299 -8.97 4.99 -2.04
CA LEU A 299 -8.29 3.93 -1.31
C LEU A 299 -7.03 4.47 -0.62
N SER A 300 -6.17 5.19 -1.34
CA SER A 300 -4.94 5.74 -0.76
C SER A 300 -5.22 6.82 0.30
N SER A 301 -6.24 7.65 0.15
CA SER A 301 -6.59 8.68 1.14
C SER A 301 -7.20 8.09 2.42
N LYS A 302 -8.07 7.08 2.30
CA LYS A 302 -8.68 6.40 3.46
C LYS A 302 -7.77 5.37 4.10
N GLY A 303 -6.89 4.77 3.32
CA GLY A 303 -5.84 3.85 3.77
C GLY A 303 -4.55 4.56 4.17
N GLY A 304 -3.43 3.89 3.93
CA GLY A 304 -2.08 4.40 4.17
C GLY A 304 -1.76 4.63 5.64
N THR A 305 -0.81 5.53 5.86
CA THR A 305 -0.37 5.99 7.18
C THR A 305 -0.97 7.34 7.53
N SER A 306 -1.00 7.67 8.82
CA SER A 306 -1.43 8.98 9.31
C SER A 306 -0.41 9.53 10.30
N PRO A 307 0.59 10.28 9.82
CA PRO A 307 1.55 10.95 10.71
C PRO A 307 0.85 11.86 11.71
N LEU A 308 -0.23 12.54 11.30
CA LEU A 308 -1.01 13.40 12.19
C LEU A 308 -1.62 12.61 13.36
N ALA A 309 -2.27 11.46 13.09
CA ALA A 309 -2.84 10.63 14.15
C ALA A 309 -1.75 10.08 15.08
N MET A 310 -0.58 9.72 14.54
CA MET A 310 0.57 9.30 15.33
C MET A 310 1.09 10.45 16.21
N SER A 311 1.25 11.65 15.66
CA SER A 311 1.70 12.83 16.44
C SER A 311 0.71 13.21 17.53
N LEU A 312 -0.60 13.19 17.25
CA LEU A 312 -1.63 13.43 18.25
C LEU A 312 -1.59 12.36 19.36
N MET A 313 -1.32 11.10 19.03
CA MET A 313 -1.17 10.04 20.02
C MET A 313 0.08 10.27 20.89
N ILE A 314 1.21 10.71 20.31
CA ILE A 314 2.40 11.07 21.07
C ILE A 314 2.09 12.22 22.04
N VAL A 315 1.45 13.29 21.56
CA VAL A 315 1.03 14.41 22.41
C VAL A 315 0.12 13.95 23.54
N LEU A 316 -0.81 13.03 23.26
CA LEU A 316 -1.70 12.47 24.28
C LEU A 316 -0.92 11.67 25.34
N VAL A 317 0.00 10.77 24.91
CA VAL A 317 0.85 10.00 25.84
C VAL A 317 1.69 10.93 26.71
N VAL A 318 2.38 11.89 26.10
CA VAL A 318 3.19 12.89 26.79
C VAL A 318 2.33 13.75 27.71
N GLY A 319 1.17 14.22 27.23
CA GLY A 319 0.21 15.02 28.02
C GLY A 319 -0.33 14.29 29.23
N ILE A 320 -0.61 12.98 29.12
CA ILE A 320 -1.00 12.16 30.28
C ILE A 320 0.14 12.08 31.28
N VAL A 321 1.36 11.77 30.84
CA VAL A 321 2.52 11.63 31.74
C VAL A 321 2.88 12.94 32.41
N PHE A 322 2.97 14.05 31.66
CA PHE A 322 3.39 15.35 32.20
C PHE A 322 2.24 16.19 32.75
N GLY A 323 1.02 16.06 32.23
CA GLY A 323 -0.18 16.74 32.70
C GLY A 323 -0.57 16.31 34.11
N PHE A 324 -0.47 15.02 34.41
CA PHE A 324 -0.59 14.52 35.77
C PHE A 324 0.48 15.12 36.68
N SER A 325 1.73 15.20 36.22
CA SER A 325 2.82 15.79 37.00
C SER A 325 2.56 17.28 37.34
N ALA A 326 2.17 18.11 36.37
CA ALA A 326 1.95 19.55 36.56
C ALA A 326 0.73 19.87 37.44
N TYR A 327 -0.39 19.16 37.22
CA TYR A 327 -1.61 19.35 38.00
C TYR A 327 -1.39 19.09 39.50
N PHE A 328 -0.65 18.06 39.84
CA PHE A 328 -0.42 17.69 41.23
C PHE A 328 0.68 18.50 41.91
N THR A 329 1.66 19.04 41.19
CA THR A 329 2.58 20.04 41.75
C THR A 329 1.83 21.32 42.10
N ALA A 330 0.84 21.72 41.34
CA ALA A 330 0.03 22.91 41.62
C ALA A 330 -0.90 22.70 42.83
N VAL A 331 -1.47 21.52 43.02
CA VAL A 331 -2.37 21.19 44.15
C VAL A 331 -1.57 20.99 45.44
N SER A 332 -0.31 20.55 45.41
CA SER A 332 0.54 20.37 46.60
C SER A 332 1.23 21.66 47.07
N ALA A 333 1.21 22.72 46.24
CA ALA A 333 1.80 24.02 46.55
C ALA A 333 0.79 25.05 47.11
N GLY A 334 -0.50 24.76 47.10
CA GLY A 334 -1.59 25.55 47.70
C GLY A 334 -2.16 24.90 48.95
#